data_c36861f3672dc8f49411c2275c39271d
#
_entry.id   c36861f3672dc8f49411c2275c39271d
#
_cell.length_a   1.000
_cell.length_b   1.000
_cell.length_c   1.000
_cell.angle_alpha   90.00
_cell.angle_beta   90.00
_cell.angle_gamma   90.00
#
_symmetry.space_group_name_H-M   'P 1'
#
loop_
_entity.id
_entity.type
_entity.pdbx_description
1 polymer ?
#
loop_
_entity_poly.entity_id
_entity_poly.type
_entity_poly.pdbx_seq_one_letter_code
_entity_poly.pdbx_strand_id
1 'polypeptide(L)'
;KVKTETIESTIPKLPKDYLSTHENHFLRLIVKARNFDKTENTFITGLLDFVHKGRIHADINQIRSDQGGTVTGRFSMSNPNLQQIPSKGFIGKKMRELFIPDEGCVWGSFDYSQQEPRIVVHYALKIYLEREIDPDDEVLPINLIKSLEKIEEAYRESDVDFHQTVADMAKIPR
;
A
#
# COMPACT_ATOMS: atom_id res chain seq x y z
N LYS A 1 31.77 -28.64 -2.13
CA LYS A 1 30.67 -27.66 -2.33
C LYS A 1 31.07 -26.74 -3.46
N VAL A 2 30.55 -26.97 -4.66
CA VAL A 2 30.77 -26.14 -5.83
C VAL A 2 29.94 -24.87 -5.62
N LYS A 3 30.60 -23.69 -5.56
CA LYS A 3 29.92 -22.41 -5.62
C LYS A 3 29.40 -22.25 -7.04
N THR A 4 28.09 -22.31 -7.22
CA THR A 4 27.41 -21.89 -8.45
C THR A 4 27.53 -20.36 -8.54
N GLU A 5 28.43 -19.88 -9.41
CA GLU A 5 28.44 -18.48 -9.80
C GLU A 5 27.12 -18.18 -10.51
N THR A 6 26.32 -17.30 -9.95
CA THR A 6 25.11 -16.80 -10.60
C THR A 6 25.58 -15.91 -11.75
N ILE A 7 25.39 -16.37 -12.99
CA ILE A 7 25.60 -15.53 -14.17
C ILE A 7 24.55 -14.42 -14.08
N GLU A 8 24.97 -13.21 -13.73
CA GLU A 8 24.14 -12.02 -13.86
C GLU A 8 23.75 -11.88 -15.33
N SER A 9 22.47 -12.04 -15.64
CA SER A 9 21.99 -11.85 -17.00
C SER A 9 22.21 -10.38 -17.38
N THR A 10 23.06 -10.14 -18.35
CA THR A 10 23.36 -8.82 -18.93
C THR A 10 22.20 -8.26 -19.78
N ILE A 11 21.07 -8.94 -19.81
CA ILE A 11 19.89 -8.46 -20.55
C ILE A 11 19.22 -7.34 -19.75
N PRO A 12 19.19 -6.10 -20.26
CA PRO A 12 18.58 -4.99 -19.57
C PRO A 12 17.09 -5.26 -19.35
N LYS A 13 16.63 -5.17 -18.09
CA LYS A 13 15.22 -5.25 -17.76
C LYS A 13 14.52 -3.97 -18.23
N LEU A 14 13.63 -4.09 -19.19
CA LEU A 14 12.80 -2.98 -19.62
C LEU A 14 11.75 -2.68 -18.54
N PRO A 15 11.70 -1.45 -18.01
CA PRO A 15 10.70 -1.04 -17.04
C PRO A 15 9.28 -1.25 -17.58
N LYS A 16 8.36 -1.62 -16.70
CA LYS A 16 6.95 -1.82 -17.08
C LYS A 16 6.34 -0.56 -17.69
N ASP A 17 6.67 0.59 -17.13
CA ASP A 17 6.14 1.88 -17.57
C ASP A 17 6.63 2.22 -19.00
N TYR A 18 7.89 1.97 -19.30
CA TYR A 18 8.41 2.10 -20.67
C TYR A 18 7.65 1.26 -21.67
N LEU A 19 7.40 -0.01 -21.34
CA LEU A 19 6.66 -0.93 -22.24
C LEU A 19 5.21 -0.51 -22.42
N SER A 20 4.56 0.01 -21.37
CA SER A 20 3.14 0.37 -21.40
C SER A 20 2.86 1.67 -22.15
N THR A 21 3.81 2.62 -22.14
CA THR A 21 3.69 3.93 -22.78
C THR A 21 4.32 4.00 -24.16
N HIS A 22 5.09 2.97 -24.55
CA HIS A 22 5.78 2.96 -25.82
C HIS A 22 4.81 2.98 -27.03
N GLU A 23 5.14 3.72 -28.07
CA GLU A 23 4.30 3.86 -29.27
C GLU A 23 4.05 2.54 -30.01
N ASN A 24 5.01 1.62 -29.96
CA ASN A 24 4.91 0.32 -30.61
C ASN A 24 3.79 -0.54 -29.96
N HIS A 25 2.78 -0.84 -30.77
CA HIS A 25 1.62 -1.64 -30.34
C HIS A 25 2.00 -3.03 -29.81
N PHE A 26 3.02 -3.67 -30.38
CA PHE A 26 3.47 -5.00 -29.96
C PHE A 26 4.00 -5.00 -28.53
N LEU A 27 4.77 -3.97 -28.13
CA LEU A 27 5.27 -3.85 -26.76
C LEU A 27 4.12 -3.68 -25.74
N ARG A 28 3.09 -2.94 -26.09
CA ARG A 28 1.89 -2.80 -25.25
C ARG A 28 1.09 -4.11 -25.13
N LEU A 29 1.06 -4.93 -26.19
CA LEU A 29 0.45 -6.26 -26.14
C LEU A 29 1.20 -7.20 -25.20
N ILE A 30 2.54 -7.14 -25.17
CA ILE A 30 3.35 -7.92 -24.21
C ILE A 30 2.96 -7.58 -22.78
N VAL A 31 2.77 -6.28 -22.45
CA VAL A 31 2.34 -5.87 -21.12
C VAL A 31 0.95 -6.41 -20.78
N LYS A 32 0.02 -6.34 -21.73
CA LYS A 32 -1.32 -6.92 -21.55
C LYS A 32 -1.25 -8.42 -21.30
N ALA A 33 -0.52 -9.17 -22.12
CA ALA A 33 -0.36 -10.61 -21.97
C ALA A 33 0.21 -10.98 -20.58
N ARG A 34 1.29 -10.30 -20.16
CA ARG A 34 1.89 -10.48 -18.82
C ARG A 34 0.92 -10.17 -17.69
N ASN A 35 0.08 -9.14 -17.84
CA ASN A 35 -0.91 -8.81 -16.83
C ASN A 35 -2.01 -9.87 -16.73
N PHE A 36 -2.46 -10.44 -17.86
CA PHE A 36 -3.43 -11.54 -17.88
C PHE A 36 -2.84 -12.81 -17.26
N ASP A 37 -1.64 -13.20 -17.68
CA ASP A 37 -0.93 -14.35 -17.12
C ASP A 37 -0.74 -14.23 -15.59
N LYS A 38 -0.30 -13.06 -15.12
CA LYS A 38 -0.22 -12.80 -13.68
C LYS A 38 -1.59 -12.90 -13.00
N THR A 39 -2.64 -12.40 -13.64
CA THR A 39 -4.00 -12.44 -13.08
C THR A 39 -4.48 -13.86 -12.93
N GLU A 40 -4.31 -14.66 -13.97
CA GLU A 40 -4.70 -16.08 -13.98
C GLU A 40 -3.94 -16.85 -12.89
N ASN A 41 -2.62 -16.84 -12.93
CA ASN A 41 -1.81 -17.67 -12.05
C ASN A 41 -1.83 -17.21 -10.60
N THR A 42 -1.81 -15.90 -10.33
CA THR A 42 -1.72 -15.39 -8.96
C THR A 42 -3.08 -15.22 -8.30
N PHE A 43 -4.07 -14.73 -9.05
CA PHE A 43 -5.34 -14.36 -8.43
C PHE A 43 -6.45 -15.37 -8.70
N ILE A 44 -6.57 -15.91 -9.91
CA ILE A 44 -7.65 -16.87 -10.20
C ILE A 44 -7.28 -18.24 -9.64
N THR A 45 -6.24 -18.86 -10.16
CA THR A 45 -5.83 -20.22 -9.74
C THR A 45 -5.45 -20.24 -8.26
N GLY A 46 -4.61 -19.27 -7.84
CA GLY A 46 -4.17 -19.18 -6.46
C GLY A 46 -5.27 -18.92 -5.42
N LEU A 47 -6.42 -18.34 -5.82
CA LEU A 47 -7.57 -18.19 -4.93
C LEU A 47 -8.49 -19.41 -4.95
N LEU A 48 -8.67 -20.04 -6.13
CA LEU A 48 -9.53 -21.22 -6.27
C LEU A 48 -9.06 -22.39 -5.41
N ASP A 49 -7.74 -22.55 -5.23
CA ASP A 49 -7.15 -23.58 -4.37
C ASP A 49 -7.57 -23.46 -2.89
N PHE A 50 -7.99 -22.28 -2.47
CA PHE A 50 -8.44 -22.00 -1.09
C PHE A 50 -9.96 -21.94 -0.95
N VAL A 51 -10.72 -22.21 -2.01
CA VAL A 51 -12.19 -22.22 -1.90
C VAL A 51 -12.66 -23.48 -1.18
N HIS A 52 -13.32 -23.31 -0.05
CA HIS A 52 -13.99 -24.38 0.66
C HIS A 52 -15.47 -24.06 0.87
N LYS A 53 -16.36 -24.89 0.36
CA LYS A 53 -17.82 -24.72 0.47
C LYS A 53 -18.30 -23.31 0.01
N GLY A 54 -17.72 -22.80 -1.09
CA GLY A 54 -18.04 -21.50 -1.65
C GLY A 54 -17.46 -20.30 -0.90
N ARG A 55 -16.56 -20.51 0.06
CA ARG A 55 -15.92 -19.47 0.88
C ARG A 55 -14.40 -19.57 0.80
N ILE A 56 -13.76 -18.43 1.02
CA ILE A 56 -12.31 -18.35 1.21
C ILE A 56 -12.04 -17.83 2.62
N HIS A 57 -11.21 -18.55 3.34
CA HIS A 57 -10.75 -18.18 4.69
C HIS A 57 -9.26 -17.92 4.63
N ALA A 58 -8.86 -16.69 4.86
CA ALA A 58 -7.45 -16.32 4.95
C ALA A 58 -6.98 -16.33 6.40
N ASP A 59 -5.73 -16.68 6.61
CA ASP A 59 -5.07 -16.51 7.90
C ASP A 59 -4.71 -15.04 8.11
N ILE A 60 -5.09 -14.46 9.25
CA ILE A 60 -4.77 -13.09 9.62
C ILE A 60 -3.62 -13.11 10.62
N ASN A 61 -2.46 -12.63 10.20
CA ASN A 61 -1.27 -12.55 11.03
C ASN A 61 -1.23 -11.19 11.72
N GLN A 62 -1.49 -11.15 13.02
CA GLN A 62 -1.52 -9.94 13.84
C GLN A 62 -0.13 -9.56 14.33
N ILE A 63 0.69 -10.56 14.64
CA ILE A 63 2.04 -10.39 15.20
C ILE A 63 3.03 -11.08 14.26
N ARG A 64 4.25 -10.57 14.19
CA ARG A 64 5.30 -11.22 13.42
C ARG A 64 5.70 -12.55 14.09
N SER A 65 5.73 -13.59 13.28
CA SER A 65 6.21 -14.93 13.66
C SER A 65 7.00 -15.53 12.50
N ASP A 66 7.53 -16.73 12.69
CA ASP A 66 8.20 -17.48 11.61
C ASP A 66 7.24 -17.87 10.48
N GLN A 67 5.94 -17.85 10.73
CA GLN A 67 4.88 -18.19 9.76
C GLN A 67 4.32 -16.95 9.01
N GLY A 68 4.66 -15.74 9.41
CA GLY A 68 4.17 -14.52 8.78
C GLY A 68 4.15 -13.32 9.70
N GLY A 69 3.43 -12.28 9.28
CA GLY A 69 3.33 -11.02 10.02
C GLY A 69 4.27 -9.94 9.52
N THR A 70 4.10 -8.73 10.02
CA THR A 70 4.89 -7.55 9.66
C THR A 70 5.67 -7.02 10.86
N VAL A 71 6.79 -6.37 10.62
CA VAL A 71 7.57 -5.68 11.67
C VAL A 71 6.95 -4.36 12.10
N THR A 72 6.00 -3.84 11.32
CA THR A 72 5.37 -2.53 11.51
C THR A 72 4.10 -2.58 12.35
N GLY A 73 3.66 -3.77 12.79
CA GLY A 73 2.39 -3.94 13.51
C GLY A 73 1.15 -3.93 12.61
N ARG A 74 1.29 -3.79 11.29
CA ARG A 74 0.16 -3.96 10.36
C ARG A 74 -0.22 -5.43 10.28
N PHE A 75 -1.51 -5.72 10.13
CA PHE A 75 -1.96 -7.07 9.81
C PHE A 75 -1.44 -7.48 8.43
N SER A 76 -1.08 -8.74 8.29
CA SER A 76 -0.86 -9.37 6.99
C SER A 76 -1.76 -10.58 6.84
N MET A 77 -1.98 -10.98 5.60
CA MET A 77 -2.79 -12.16 5.29
C MET A 77 -1.98 -13.17 4.52
N SER A 78 -2.27 -14.46 4.80
CA SER A 78 -1.71 -15.61 4.09
C SER A 78 -2.79 -16.68 3.89
N ASN A 79 -2.54 -17.61 3.01
CA ASN A 79 -3.38 -18.78 2.76
C ASN A 79 -4.88 -18.49 2.46
N PRO A 80 -5.24 -17.63 1.50
CA PRO A 80 -4.42 -16.81 0.62
C PRO A 80 -4.23 -15.38 1.12
N ASN A 81 -3.32 -14.61 0.46
CA ASN A 81 -3.16 -13.19 0.77
C ASN A 81 -4.24 -12.34 0.06
N LEU A 82 -5.38 -12.14 0.70
CA LEU A 82 -6.49 -11.36 0.16
C LEU A 82 -6.18 -9.85 0.05
N GLN A 83 -5.16 -9.34 0.74
CA GLN A 83 -4.75 -7.93 0.64
C GLN A 83 -4.11 -7.61 -0.73
N GLN A 84 -3.67 -8.61 -1.48
CA GLN A 84 -3.08 -8.43 -2.80
C GLN A 84 -4.10 -8.42 -3.95
N ILE A 85 -5.38 -8.64 -3.67
CA ILE A 85 -6.42 -8.59 -4.70
C ILE A 85 -6.44 -7.20 -5.33
N PRO A 86 -6.26 -7.11 -6.67
CA PRO A 86 -6.21 -5.83 -7.35
C PRO A 86 -7.53 -5.07 -7.18
N SER A 87 -7.42 -3.74 -7.03
CA SER A 87 -8.60 -2.86 -6.89
C SER A 87 -8.83 -1.96 -8.09
N LYS A 88 -7.76 -1.72 -8.87
CA LYS A 88 -7.78 -0.77 -9.99
C LYS A 88 -7.89 -1.48 -11.34
N GLY A 89 -8.42 -0.73 -12.31
CA GLY A 89 -8.59 -1.24 -13.69
C GLY A 89 -9.73 -2.23 -13.84
N PHE A 90 -9.94 -2.68 -15.08
CA PHE A 90 -11.01 -3.61 -15.42
C PHE A 90 -10.92 -4.94 -14.65
N ILE A 91 -9.73 -5.55 -14.64
CA ILE A 91 -9.49 -6.83 -13.98
C ILE A 91 -9.75 -6.73 -12.49
N GLY A 92 -9.24 -5.65 -11.83
CA GLY A 92 -9.42 -5.45 -10.40
C GLY A 92 -10.88 -5.33 -10.01
N LYS A 93 -11.67 -4.60 -10.77
CA LYS A 93 -13.13 -4.51 -10.56
C LYS A 93 -13.79 -5.88 -10.67
N LYS A 94 -13.50 -6.64 -11.73
CA LYS A 94 -14.08 -7.97 -11.92
C LYS A 94 -13.67 -8.96 -10.85
N MET A 95 -12.42 -8.93 -10.40
CA MET A 95 -11.97 -9.78 -9.29
C MET A 95 -12.73 -9.48 -7.99
N ARG A 96 -12.99 -8.22 -7.69
CA ARG A 96 -13.74 -7.84 -6.49
C ARG A 96 -15.22 -8.19 -6.55
N GLU A 97 -15.82 -8.19 -7.72
CA GLU A 97 -17.22 -8.63 -7.95
C GLU A 97 -17.45 -10.11 -7.61
N LEU A 98 -16.38 -10.93 -7.57
CA LEU A 98 -16.48 -12.36 -7.19
C LEU A 98 -16.70 -12.55 -5.68
N PHE A 99 -16.38 -11.56 -4.87
CA PHE A 99 -16.58 -11.59 -3.43
C PHE A 99 -17.93 -10.97 -3.11
N ILE A 100 -18.87 -11.81 -2.74
CA ILE A 100 -20.25 -11.40 -2.45
C ILE A 100 -20.54 -11.60 -0.95
N PRO A 101 -21.40 -10.77 -0.34
CA PRO A 101 -21.87 -11.01 1.01
C PRO A 101 -22.83 -12.20 1.06
N ASP A 102 -23.12 -12.69 2.26
CA ASP A 102 -24.17 -13.67 2.46
C ASP A 102 -25.54 -13.10 2.12
N GLU A 103 -26.51 -14.00 1.86
CA GLU A 103 -27.87 -13.61 1.63
C GLU A 103 -28.42 -12.78 2.80
N GLY A 104 -29.03 -11.65 2.49
CA GLY A 104 -29.51 -10.69 3.49
C GLY A 104 -28.44 -9.81 4.12
N CYS A 105 -27.18 -9.95 3.74
CA CYS A 105 -26.06 -9.12 4.19
C CYS A 105 -25.61 -8.14 3.10
N VAL A 106 -24.89 -7.09 3.52
CA VAL A 106 -24.27 -6.12 2.63
C VAL A 106 -22.82 -5.88 3.02
N TRP A 107 -21.96 -5.53 2.04
CA TRP A 107 -20.61 -5.07 2.32
C TRP A 107 -20.61 -3.61 2.73
N GLY A 108 -19.97 -3.32 3.87
CA GLY A 108 -19.60 -1.95 4.25
C GLY A 108 -18.09 -1.76 4.03
N SER A 109 -17.71 -0.67 3.38
CA SER A 109 -16.30 -0.26 3.26
C SER A 109 -16.08 1.01 4.07
N PHE A 110 -15.20 0.92 5.07
CA PHE A 110 -14.86 2.03 5.95
C PHE A 110 -13.35 2.21 5.92
N ASP A 111 -12.91 3.41 5.60
CA ASP A 111 -11.48 3.75 5.54
C ASP A 111 -11.25 5.12 6.18
N TYR A 112 -10.20 5.22 6.99
CA TYR A 112 -9.82 6.49 7.59
C TYR A 112 -9.14 7.39 6.56
N SER A 113 -9.66 8.60 6.40
CA SER A 113 -9.00 9.58 5.54
C SER A 113 -7.63 9.96 6.11
N GLN A 114 -6.58 9.65 5.36
CA GLN A 114 -5.21 10.06 5.66
C GLN A 114 -4.72 9.69 7.07
N GLN A 115 -5.05 8.49 7.54
CA GLN A 115 -4.74 8.06 8.91
C GLN A 115 -3.25 8.21 9.25
N GLU A 116 -2.35 7.73 8.39
CA GLU A 116 -0.91 7.74 8.66
C GLU A 116 -0.35 9.17 8.79
N PRO A 117 -0.59 10.11 7.86
CA PRO A 117 -0.15 11.49 8.02
C PRO A 117 -0.68 12.16 9.30
N ARG A 118 -1.94 11.91 9.65
CA ARG A 118 -2.53 12.46 10.89
C ARG A 118 -1.82 11.95 12.14
N ILE A 119 -1.52 10.66 12.19
CA ILE A 119 -0.78 10.03 13.29
C ILE A 119 0.64 10.59 13.38
N VAL A 120 1.33 10.76 12.24
CA VAL A 120 2.69 11.31 12.21
C VAL A 120 2.72 12.73 12.80
N VAL A 121 1.81 13.60 12.37
CA VAL A 121 1.71 14.98 12.87
C VAL A 121 1.42 14.98 14.37
N HIS A 122 0.46 14.17 14.82
CA HIS A 122 0.07 14.06 16.23
C HIS A 122 1.26 13.64 17.10
N TYR A 123 1.98 12.57 16.72
CA TYR A 123 3.10 12.10 17.53
C TYR A 123 4.33 13.02 17.45
N ALA A 124 4.56 13.67 16.32
CA ALA A 124 5.63 14.65 16.19
C ALA A 124 5.44 15.82 17.17
N LEU A 125 4.22 16.36 17.25
CA LEU A 125 3.88 17.42 18.21
C LEU A 125 3.92 16.91 19.66
N LYS A 126 3.35 15.74 19.94
CA LYS A 126 3.31 15.17 21.28
C LYS A 126 4.72 14.92 21.82
N ILE A 127 5.61 14.29 21.05
CA ILE A 127 6.99 14.04 21.44
C ILE A 127 7.71 15.36 21.71
N TYR A 128 7.46 16.39 20.91
CA TYR A 128 8.07 17.69 21.08
C TYR A 128 7.57 18.39 22.34
N LEU A 129 6.26 18.37 22.62
CA LEU A 129 5.67 19.06 23.77
C LEU A 129 5.92 18.35 25.11
N GLU A 130 6.07 17.03 25.10
CA GLU A 130 6.31 16.22 26.30
C GLU A 130 7.81 15.97 26.59
N ARG A 131 8.70 16.36 25.67
CA ARG A 131 10.15 16.17 25.86
C ARG A 131 10.66 17.14 26.92
N GLU A 132 11.26 16.61 27.99
CA GLU A 132 12.21 17.38 28.78
C GLU A 132 13.38 17.70 27.85
N ILE A 133 13.51 18.95 27.45
CA ILE A 133 14.53 19.42 26.51
C ILE A 133 15.89 19.27 27.19
N ASP A 134 16.67 18.28 26.77
CA ASP A 134 18.08 18.22 27.09
C ASP A 134 18.76 19.43 26.40
N PRO A 135 19.54 20.26 27.13
CA PRO A 135 20.23 21.41 26.53
C PRO A 135 21.15 21.06 25.35
N ASP A 136 21.59 19.80 25.26
CA ASP A 136 22.47 19.31 24.21
C ASP A 136 21.69 18.66 23.03
N ASP A 137 20.37 18.54 23.11
CA ASP A 137 19.53 18.04 22.02
C ASP A 137 19.34 19.10 20.92
N GLU A 138 19.40 18.67 19.66
CA GLU A 138 18.98 19.49 18.52
C GLU A 138 17.49 19.86 18.66
N VAL A 139 17.22 21.10 19.05
CA VAL A 139 15.85 21.63 19.14
C VAL A 139 15.29 21.78 17.72
N LEU A 140 14.15 21.18 17.44
CA LEU A 140 13.46 21.41 16.18
C LEU A 140 13.25 22.91 15.94
N PRO A 141 13.50 23.42 14.72
CA PRO A 141 13.30 24.83 14.42
C PRO A 141 11.86 25.26 14.75
N ILE A 142 11.72 26.37 15.45
CA ILE A 142 10.40 26.91 15.88
C ILE A 142 9.42 27.08 14.73
N ASN A 143 9.94 27.32 13.54
CA ASN A 143 9.14 27.42 12.30
C ASN A 143 8.53 26.07 11.91
N LEU A 144 9.22 24.96 12.18
CA LEU A 144 8.71 23.62 11.88
C LEU A 144 7.58 23.28 12.84
N ILE A 145 7.72 23.62 14.12
CA ILE A 145 6.68 23.39 15.13
C ILE A 145 5.41 24.14 14.77
N LYS A 146 5.52 25.43 14.50
CA LYS A 146 4.39 26.25 14.05
C LYS A 146 3.73 25.71 12.77
N SER A 147 4.50 25.07 11.91
CA SER A 147 3.97 24.42 10.71
C SER A 147 3.19 23.14 11.04
N LEU A 148 3.70 22.34 11.98
CA LEU A 148 3.00 21.14 12.46
C LEU A 148 1.70 21.48 13.21
N GLU A 149 1.71 22.51 14.04
CA GLU A 149 0.51 23.01 14.74
C GLU A 149 -0.57 23.44 13.75
N LYS A 150 -0.20 24.19 12.71
CA LYS A 150 -1.14 24.59 11.65
C LYS A 150 -1.71 23.39 10.88
N ILE A 151 -0.90 22.38 10.61
CA ILE A 151 -1.36 21.16 9.94
C ILE A 151 -2.30 20.38 10.85
N GLU A 152 -2.00 20.27 12.16
CA GLU A 152 -2.87 19.60 13.12
C GLU A 152 -4.23 20.33 13.22
N GLU A 153 -4.22 21.65 13.33
CA GLU A 153 -5.42 22.47 13.36
C GLU A 153 -6.27 22.30 12.09
N ALA A 154 -5.63 22.35 10.92
CA ALA A 154 -6.30 22.10 9.65
C ALA A 154 -6.94 20.70 9.58
N TYR A 155 -6.29 19.68 10.14
CA TYR A 155 -6.88 18.33 10.23
C TYR A 155 -8.07 18.23 11.18
N ARG A 156 -8.16 19.10 12.19
CA ARG A 156 -9.32 19.16 13.10
C ARG A 156 -10.51 19.88 12.47
N GLU A 157 -10.26 20.93 11.71
CA GLU A 157 -11.29 21.80 11.17
C GLU A 157 -11.87 21.33 9.83
N SER A 158 -11.08 20.63 9.01
CA SER A 158 -11.49 20.26 7.66
C SER A 158 -10.86 18.96 7.17
N ASP A 159 -11.34 18.49 6.04
CA ASP A 159 -10.82 17.33 5.32
C ASP A 159 -9.61 17.74 4.44
N VAL A 160 -8.53 18.17 5.08
CA VAL A 160 -7.30 18.61 4.39
C VAL A 160 -6.64 17.42 3.73
N ASP A 161 -6.33 17.55 2.44
CA ASP A 161 -5.51 16.58 1.71
C ASP A 161 -4.02 16.85 1.95
N PHE A 162 -3.39 16.08 2.84
CA PHE A 162 -1.97 16.19 3.17
C PHE A 162 -1.07 16.08 1.93
N HIS A 163 -1.42 15.20 0.98
CA HIS A 163 -0.61 15.04 -0.24
C HIS A 163 -0.69 16.29 -1.12
N GLN A 164 -1.86 16.94 -1.18
CA GLN A 164 -2.01 18.21 -1.87
C GLN A 164 -1.21 19.30 -1.15
N THR A 165 -1.30 19.38 0.17
CA THR A 165 -0.55 20.33 0.98
C THR A 165 0.95 20.20 0.77
N VAL A 166 1.48 18.97 0.76
CA VAL A 166 2.90 18.71 0.49
C VAL A 166 3.28 19.08 -0.95
N ALA A 167 2.44 18.76 -1.93
CA ALA A 167 2.67 19.11 -3.33
C ALA A 167 2.72 20.64 -3.51
N ASP A 168 1.81 21.37 -2.88
CA ASP A 168 1.75 22.83 -2.92
C ASP A 168 3.00 23.46 -2.27
N MET A 169 3.42 22.94 -1.12
CA MET A 169 4.64 23.40 -0.45
C MET A 169 5.89 23.14 -1.29
N ALA A 170 5.96 21.99 -1.94
CA ALA A 170 7.07 21.60 -2.80
C ALA A 170 6.99 22.23 -4.21
N LYS A 171 5.89 22.92 -4.53
CA LYS A 171 5.59 23.49 -5.87
C LYS A 171 5.68 22.46 -7.00
N ILE A 172 5.21 21.26 -6.74
CA ILE A 172 5.15 20.15 -7.71
C ILE A 172 3.68 19.79 -7.99
N PRO A 173 3.35 19.38 -9.22
CA PRO A 173 2.01 18.85 -9.51
C PRO A 173 1.78 17.53 -8.76
N ARG A 174 0.54 17.32 -8.35
CA ARG A 174 0.11 16.07 -7.71
C ARG A 174 -0.06 14.94 -8.73
#